data_9ef2e6f1e1e9645c140633d51faba3ed
#
_entry.id   9ef2e6f1e1e9645c140633d51faba3ed
#
_cell.length_a   1.000
_cell.length_b   1.000
_cell.length_c   1.000
_cell.angle_alpha   90.00
_cell.angle_beta   90.00
_cell.angle_gamma   90.00
#
_symmetry.space_group_name_H-M   'P 1'
#
loop_
_entity.id
_entity.type
_entity.pdbx_description
1 polymer ?
#
loop_
_entity_poly.entity_id
_entity_poly.type
_entity_poly.pdbx_seq_one_letter_code
_entity_poly.pdbx_strand_id
1 'polypeptide(L)'
;VGMLAKYAAIYGLFGFTLIWASGRHHPNPIIQGRHLLLTIVACLITVSPNLIWNLMHDFSTMRHLGDNANLAKQSHDIGQSLIFLIGQAGIAGPLVFFLMLGIIFASRHEKHAGWLVWMAVPVIGLISLQAYLSEANANWAMAAYPAMSIWLGGWLGSDGSQKPLVLLPRKWLGIVAIGLNFTLTAGLLLATMAGSLGPLTPTSDPLRRLRGWQALAQDIEPHLVAHQANRLIANRRATAALLSWHFHGQNVTIMTHDRDGVPSNHFEAN
;
A
#
# COMPACT_ATOMS: atom_id res chain seq x y z
N VAL A 1 15.32 1.97 8.38
CA VAL A 1 14.55 3.17 8.04
C VAL A 1 13.20 2.79 7.43
N GLY A 2 13.12 1.95 6.37
CA GLY A 2 11.87 1.58 5.73
C GLY A 2 10.79 1.02 6.68
N MET A 3 11.17 0.19 7.65
CA MET A 3 10.25 -0.36 8.65
C MET A 3 9.70 0.70 9.62
N LEU A 4 10.44 1.78 9.88
CA LEU A 4 9.95 2.91 10.66
C LEU A 4 8.92 3.74 9.89
N ALA A 5 9.06 3.80 8.56
CA ALA A 5 8.08 4.47 7.70
C ALA A 5 6.82 3.61 7.52
N LYS A 6 6.99 2.32 7.30
CA LYS A 6 5.88 1.36 7.15
C LYS A 6 6.35 -0.06 7.43
N TYR A 7 5.64 -0.78 8.30
CA TYR A 7 5.97 -2.18 8.62
C TYR A 7 5.95 -3.12 7.41
N ALA A 8 5.26 -2.76 6.34
CA ALA A 8 5.29 -3.50 5.07
C ALA A 8 6.70 -3.66 4.47
N ALA A 9 7.68 -2.84 4.89
CA ALA A 9 9.08 -3.04 4.51
C ALA A 9 9.67 -4.38 4.99
N ILE A 10 9.03 -5.08 5.93
CA ILE A 10 9.39 -6.45 6.36
C ILE A 10 9.30 -7.43 5.18
N TYR A 11 8.45 -7.19 4.20
CA TYR A 11 8.37 -8.02 2.99
C TYR A 11 9.67 -8.00 2.18
N GLY A 12 10.40 -6.88 2.20
CA GLY A 12 11.74 -6.81 1.61
C GLY A 12 12.72 -7.75 2.32
N LEU A 13 12.73 -7.77 3.66
CA LEU A 13 13.57 -8.69 4.44
C LEU A 13 13.17 -10.14 4.20
N PHE A 14 11.87 -10.42 4.10
CA PHE A 14 11.36 -11.74 3.74
C PHE A 14 11.85 -12.19 2.35
N GLY A 15 11.76 -11.31 1.34
CA GLY A 15 12.29 -11.57 0.00
C GLY A 15 13.80 -11.86 0.01
N PHE A 16 14.60 -11.06 0.74
CA PHE A 16 16.04 -11.32 0.91
C PHE A 16 16.30 -12.69 1.54
N THR A 17 15.51 -13.08 2.52
CA THR A 17 15.62 -14.41 3.16
C THR A 17 15.34 -15.53 2.15
N LEU A 18 14.33 -15.38 1.31
CA LEU A 18 13.99 -16.36 0.28
C LEU A 18 15.08 -16.45 -0.82
N ILE A 19 15.65 -15.32 -1.22
CA ILE A 19 16.78 -15.30 -2.16
C ILE A 19 17.98 -16.04 -1.57
N TRP A 20 18.32 -15.76 -0.31
CA TRP A 20 19.37 -16.47 0.39
C TRP A 20 19.08 -17.97 0.48
N ALA A 21 17.88 -18.35 0.91
CA ALA A 21 17.50 -19.75 1.07
C ALA A 21 17.54 -20.54 -0.25
N SER A 22 17.08 -19.92 -1.35
CA SER A 22 17.11 -20.55 -2.68
C SER A 22 18.51 -20.65 -3.28
N GLY A 23 19.41 -19.73 -2.94
CA GLY A 23 20.76 -19.64 -3.51
C GLY A 23 21.89 -20.10 -2.59
N ARG A 24 21.61 -20.51 -1.33
CA ARG A 24 22.67 -20.79 -0.31
C ARG A 24 23.66 -21.87 -0.69
N HIS A 25 23.27 -22.80 -1.55
CA HIS A 25 24.14 -23.90 -2.04
C HIS A 25 24.80 -23.59 -3.39
N HIS A 26 24.53 -22.39 -3.95
CA HIS A 26 25.18 -21.99 -5.19
C HIS A 26 26.62 -21.53 -4.92
N PRO A 27 27.60 -21.86 -5.79
CA PRO A 27 29.01 -21.46 -5.62
C PRO A 27 29.19 -19.92 -5.46
N ASN A 28 28.37 -19.15 -6.15
CA ASN A 28 28.34 -17.68 -6.08
C ASN A 28 26.94 -17.21 -5.70
N PRO A 29 26.55 -17.26 -4.42
CA PRO A 29 25.24 -16.84 -3.99
C PRO A 29 25.07 -15.32 -4.11
N ILE A 30 23.92 -14.87 -4.56
CA ILE A 30 23.58 -13.43 -4.65
C ILE A 30 23.63 -12.78 -3.26
N ILE A 31 23.14 -13.50 -2.24
CA ILE A 31 23.18 -13.07 -0.84
C ILE A 31 23.93 -14.10 -0.02
N GLN A 32 25.01 -13.65 0.62
CA GLN A 32 25.73 -14.48 1.60
C GLN A 32 25.06 -14.39 2.97
N GLY A 33 25.10 -15.48 3.75
CA GLY A 33 24.45 -15.54 5.06
C GLY A 33 24.90 -14.42 6.01
N ARG A 34 26.18 -14.01 5.96
CA ARG A 34 26.70 -12.87 6.75
C ARG A 34 26.03 -11.56 6.40
N HIS A 35 25.72 -11.30 5.12
CA HIS A 35 25.05 -10.07 4.68
C HIS A 35 23.59 -10.08 5.12
N LEU A 36 22.92 -11.23 5.06
CA LEU A 36 21.56 -11.38 5.58
C LEU A 36 21.53 -11.12 7.09
N LEU A 37 22.46 -11.73 7.84
CA LEU A 37 22.56 -11.52 9.30
C LEU A 37 22.79 -10.04 9.64
N LEU A 38 23.74 -9.38 8.96
CA LEU A 38 24.00 -7.94 9.16
C LEU A 38 22.77 -7.09 8.85
N THR A 39 22.03 -7.44 7.79
CA THR A 39 20.78 -6.75 7.42
C THR A 39 19.72 -6.91 8.52
N ILE A 40 19.54 -8.12 9.05
CA ILE A 40 18.61 -8.39 10.16
C ILE A 40 19.00 -7.59 11.39
N VAL A 41 20.27 -7.64 11.79
CA VAL A 41 20.78 -6.89 12.98
C VAL A 41 20.58 -5.39 12.79
N ALA A 42 20.94 -4.83 11.62
CA ALA A 42 20.75 -3.43 11.33
C ALA A 42 19.25 -3.04 11.35
N CYS A 43 18.37 -3.90 10.85
CA CYS A 43 16.92 -3.69 10.92
C CYS A 43 16.44 -3.67 12.38
N LEU A 44 16.87 -4.63 13.21
CA LEU A 44 16.48 -4.72 14.62
C LEU A 44 16.95 -3.48 15.41
N ILE A 45 18.21 -3.06 15.21
CA ILE A 45 18.74 -1.84 15.84
C ILE A 45 17.93 -0.61 15.41
N THR A 46 17.63 -0.49 14.11
CA THR A 46 16.89 0.68 13.60
C THR A 46 15.46 0.72 14.11
N VAL A 47 14.80 -0.44 14.29
CA VAL A 47 13.40 -0.53 14.73
C VAL A 47 13.27 -0.58 16.25
N SER A 48 14.37 -0.84 16.99
CA SER A 48 14.33 -1.00 18.45
C SER A 48 13.67 0.16 19.20
N PRO A 49 13.85 1.46 18.87
CA PRO A 49 13.13 2.52 19.57
C PRO A 49 11.60 2.40 19.42
N ASN A 50 11.14 2.01 18.24
CA ASN A 50 9.71 1.80 17.99
C ASN A 50 9.18 0.55 18.71
N LEU A 51 9.97 -0.54 18.78
CA LEU A 51 9.60 -1.73 19.53
C LEU A 51 9.53 -1.44 21.03
N ILE A 52 10.51 -0.70 21.57
CA ILE A 52 10.51 -0.28 22.97
C ILE A 52 9.30 0.59 23.28
N TRP A 53 9.00 1.56 22.40
CA TRP A 53 7.81 2.39 22.55
C TRP A 53 6.52 1.54 22.57
N ASN A 54 6.37 0.57 21.66
CA ASN A 54 5.22 -0.34 21.64
C ASN A 54 5.11 -1.18 22.91
N LEU A 55 6.23 -1.68 23.46
CA LEU A 55 6.25 -2.39 24.74
C LEU A 55 5.74 -1.53 25.89
N MET A 56 6.08 -0.23 25.89
CA MET A 56 5.66 0.71 26.93
C MET A 56 4.21 1.20 26.74
N HIS A 57 3.59 0.97 25.58
CA HIS A 57 2.24 1.44 25.22
C HIS A 57 1.33 0.29 24.79
N ASP A 58 1.45 -0.86 25.46
CA ASP A 58 0.57 -2.02 25.29
C ASP A 58 0.41 -2.49 23.85
N PHE A 59 1.48 -2.40 23.05
CA PHE A 59 1.46 -2.79 21.63
C PHE A 59 0.37 -2.12 20.80
N SER A 60 0.05 -0.87 21.08
CA SER A 60 -1.02 -0.11 20.40
C SER A 60 -0.90 -0.15 18.87
N THR A 61 0.31 -0.07 18.32
CA THR A 61 0.54 -0.17 16.87
C THR A 61 0.23 -1.56 16.31
N MET A 62 0.56 -2.62 17.06
CA MET A 62 0.28 -4.00 16.64
C MET A 62 -1.22 -4.32 16.70
N ARG A 63 -1.93 -3.81 17.74
CA ARG A 63 -3.39 -3.89 17.80
C ARG A 63 -4.02 -3.21 16.59
N HIS A 64 -3.60 -1.98 16.27
CA HIS A 64 -4.07 -1.27 15.10
C HIS A 64 -3.81 -2.00 13.77
N LEU A 65 -2.67 -2.70 13.64
CA LEU A 65 -2.41 -3.56 12.48
C LEU A 65 -3.37 -4.75 12.43
N GLY A 66 -3.62 -5.39 13.56
CA GLY A 66 -4.59 -6.49 13.68
C GLY A 66 -6.02 -6.06 13.33
N ASP A 67 -6.44 -4.91 13.83
CA ASP A 67 -7.75 -4.32 13.54
C ASP A 67 -7.91 -3.97 12.07
N ASN A 68 -6.87 -3.35 11.46
CA ASN A 68 -6.89 -3.04 10.03
C ASN A 68 -6.90 -4.30 9.15
N ALA A 69 -6.23 -5.36 9.58
CA ALA A 69 -6.23 -6.65 8.90
C ALA A 69 -7.52 -7.43 9.13
N ASN A 70 -8.38 -6.96 10.06
CA ASN A 70 -9.67 -7.55 10.41
C ASN A 70 -9.60 -9.06 10.70
N LEU A 71 -8.50 -9.48 11.37
CA LEU A 71 -8.16 -10.89 11.58
C LEU A 71 -9.22 -11.65 12.39
N ALA A 72 -10.00 -10.94 13.20
CA ALA A 72 -11.09 -11.52 13.97
C ALA A 72 -12.28 -11.94 13.10
N LYS A 73 -12.45 -11.32 11.91
CA LYS A 73 -13.54 -11.60 10.98
C LYS A 73 -13.03 -12.50 9.85
N GLN A 74 -12.91 -13.78 10.13
CA GLN A 74 -12.55 -14.77 9.11
C GLN A 74 -13.71 -14.98 8.15
N SER A 75 -13.53 -14.63 6.87
CA SER A 75 -14.55 -14.75 5.84
C SER A 75 -14.34 -15.98 4.93
N HIS A 76 -13.08 -16.39 4.71
CA HIS A 76 -12.67 -17.45 3.78
C HIS A 76 -13.32 -17.28 2.40
N ASP A 77 -13.31 -16.06 1.90
CA ASP A 77 -13.99 -15.67 0.65
C ASP A 77 -12.98 -15.48 -0.48
N ILE A 78 -13.03 -16.40 -1.46
CA ILE A 78 -12.21 -16.31 -2.67
C ILE A 78 -12.51 -15.04 -3.49
N GLY A 79 -13.74 -14.52 -3.40
CA GLY A 79 -14.13 -13.28 -4.06
C GLY A 79 -13.30 -12.09 -3.58
N GLN A 80 -12.97 -12.01 -2.29
CA GLN A 80 -12.11 -10.98 -1.74
C GLN A 80 -10.69 -11.04 -2.33
N SER A 81 -10.13 -12.25 -2.50
CA SER A 81 -8.83 -12.43 -3.17
C SER A 81 -8.88 -11.99 -4.62
N LEU A 82 -9.95 -12.29 -5.34
CA LEU A 82 -10.12 -11.86 -6.73
C LEU A 82 -10.27 -10.35 -6.84
N ILE A 83 -11.06 -9.72 -5.97
CA ILE A 83 -11.21 -8.26 -5.89
C ILE A 83 -9.85 -7.61 -5.60
N PHE A 84 -9.09 -8.17 -4.66
CA PHE A 84 -7.73 -7.70 -4.36
C PHE A 84 -6.83 -7.77 -5.60
N LEU A 85 -6.81 -8.91 -6.31
CA LEU A 85 -5.98 -9.09 -7.52
C LEU A 85 -6.41 -8.15 -8.66
N ILE A 86 -7.72 -7.97 -8.87
CA ILE A 86 -8.24 -6.98 -9.84
C ILE A 86 -7.82 -5.57 -9.43
N GLY A 87 -7.85 -5.26 -8.13
CA GLY A 87 -7.37 -3.99 -7.58
C GLY A 87 -5.91 -3.70 -7.92
N GLN A 88 -5.07 -4.73 -8.09
CA GLN A 88 -3.68 -4.55 -8.52
C GLN A 88 -3.60 -3.96 -9.93
N ALA A 89 -4.51 -4.32 -10.84
CA ALA A 89 -4.59 -3.69 -12.15
C ALA A 89 -4.93 -2.20 -12.08
N GLY A 90 -5.72 -1.79 -11.08
CA GLY A 90 -5.99 -0.38 -10.81
C GLY A 90 -4.77 0.40 -10.28
N ILE A 91 -3.92 -0.25 -9.46
CA ILE A 91 -2.73 0.38 -8.86
C ILE A 91 -1.57 0.46 -9.85
N ALA A 92 -1.23 -0.64 -10.50
CA ALA A 92 -0.11 -0.69 -11.46
C ALA A 92 -0.46 -0.09 -12.82
N GLY A 93 -1.75 0.03 -13.10
CA GLY A 93 -2.30 0.23 -14.42
C GLY A 93 -2.56 -1.10 -15.13
N PRO A 94 -3.69 -1.22 -15.84
CA PRO A 94 -4.16 -2.51 -16.33
C PRO A 94 -3.14 -3.21 -17.25
N LEU A 95 -2.62 -2.50 -18.25
CA LEU A 95 -1.66 -3.10 -19.18
C LEU A 95 -0.33 -3.45 -18.51
N VAL A 96 0.19 -2.58 -17.64
CA VAL A 96 1.41 -2.86 -16.86
C VAL A 96 1.24 -4.10 -15.99
N PHE A 97 0.11 -4.22 -15.29
CA PHE A 97 -0.17 -5.38 -14.43
C PHE A 97 -0.20 -6.69 -15.23
N PHE A 98 -0.91 -6.73 -16.37
CA PHE A 98 -0.93 -7.92 -17.21
C PHE A 98 0.42 -8.25 -17.84
N LEU A 99 1.22 -7.26 -18.21
CA LEU A 99 2.60 -7.48 -18.65
C LEU A 99 3.45 -8.06 -17.52
N MET A 100 3.33 -7.53 -16.29
CA MET A 100 4.03 -8.09 -15.11
C MET A 100 3.64 -9.54 -14.84
N LEU A 101 2.37 -9.89 -14.92
CA LEU A 101 1.94 -11.29 -14.84
C LEU A 101 2.53 -12.14 -15.97
N GLY A 102 2.48 -11.61 -17.20
CA GLY A 102 3.01 -12.32 -18.38
C GLY A 102 4.50 -12.63 -18.27
N ILE A 103 5.33 -11.70 -17.79
CA ILE A 103 6.77 -11.92 -17.63
C ILE A 103 7.09 -12.94 -16.53
N ILE A 104 6.27 -13.06 -15.47
CA ILE A 104 6.44 -14.11 -14.46
C ILE A 104 6.39 -15.49 -15.11
N PHE A 105 5.46 -15.71 -16.04
CA PHE A 105 5.35 -16.98 -16.75
C PHE A 105 6.36 -17.15 -17.87
N ALA A 106 6.68 -16.08 -18.61
CA ALA A 106 7.56 -16.12 -19.77
C ALA A 106 9.05 -16.25 -19.40
N SER A 107 9.48 -15.60 -18.32
CA SER A 107 10.89 -15.51 -17.93
C SER A 107 11.23 -16.19 -16.59
N ARG A 108 10.35 -17.05 -16.10
CA ARG A 108 10.57 -17.79 -14.85
C ARG A 108 11.84 -18.67 -14.83
N HIS A 109 12.34 -19.06 -15.99
CA HIS A 109 13.53 -19.87 -16.14
C HIS A 109 14.82 -19.06 -16.34
N GLU A 110 14.72 -17.73 -16.41
CA GLU A 110 15.89 -16.88 -16.55
C GLU A 110 16.65 -16.77 -15.22
N LYS A 111 17.93 -17.13 -15.24
CA LYS A 111 18.80 -17.12 -14.06
C LYS A 111 18.87 -15.75 -13.38
N HIS A 112 18.78 -14.67 -14.15
CA HIS A 112 18.91 -13.29 -13.66
C HIS A 112 17.60 -12.71 -13.09
N ALA A 113 16.44 -13.28 -13.43
CA ALA A 113 15.14 -12.82 -12.93
C ALA A 113 14.75 -13.47 -11.58
N GLY A 114 15.39 -14.59 -11.21
CA GLY A 114 14.99 -15.40 -10.07
C GLY A 114 14.87 -14.65 -8.74
N TRP A 115 15.81 -13.72 -8.46
CA TRP A 115 15.78 -12.94 -7.24
C TRP A 115 14.63 -11.90 -7.22
N LEU A 116 14.26 -11.33 -8.37
CA LEU A 116 13.14 -10.40 -8.50
C LEU A 116 11.80 -11.10 -8.26
N VAL A 117 11.69 -12.37 -8.69
CA VAL A 117 10.53 -13.24 -8.40
C VAL A 117 10.35 -13.39 -6.90
N TRP A 118 11.42 -13.70 -6.16
CA TRP A 118 11.37 -13.87 -4.70
C TRP A 118 11.04 -12.58 -3.95
N MET A 119 11.34 -11.41 -4.52
CA MET A 119 10.97 -10.12 -3.93
C MET A 119 9.51 -9.73 -4.20
N ALA A 120 8.88 -10.26 -5.23
CA ALA A 120 7.57 -9.81 -5.69
C ALA A 120 6.45 -10.85 -5.45
N VAL A 121 6.62 -12.06 -5.99
CA VAL A 121 5.54 -13.06 -6.01
C VAL A 121 5.07 -13.48 -4.61
N PRO A 122 5.95 -13.76 -3.64
CA PRO A 122 5.53 -14.12 -2.29
C PRO A 122 4.73 -13.01 -1.60
N VAL A 123 5.04 -11.75 -1.85
CA VAL A 123 4.30 -10.61 -1.28
C VAL A 123 2.87 -10.58 -1.80
N ILE A 124 2.69 -10.68 -3.12
CA ILE A 124 1.36 -10.73 -3.72
C ILE A 124 0.59 -11.96 -3.21
N GLY A 125 1.25 -13.11 -3.14
CA GLY A 125 0.66 -14.35 -2.63
C GLY A 125 0.20 -14.24 -1.17
N LEU A 126 1.05 -13.69 -0.29
CA LEU A 126 0.71 -13.49 1.12
C LEU A 126 -0.47 -12.53 1.31
N ILE A 127 -0.49 -11.42 0.56
CA ILE A 127 -1.60 -10.47 0.68
C ILE A 127 -2.88 -11.01 0.03
N SER A 128 -2.76 -11.82 -1.03
CA SER A 128 -3.93 -12.55 -1.59
C SER A 128 -4.49 -13.55 -0.61
N LEU A 129 -3.62 -14.26 0.13
CA LEU A 129 -4.04 -15.16 1.21
C LEU A 129 -4.71 -14.38 2.35
N GLN A 130 -4.16 -13.22 2.73
CA GLN A 130 -4.79 -12.34 3.70
C GLN A 130 -6.18 -11.90 3.24
N ALA A 131 -6.35 -11.53 1.96
CA ALA A 131 -7.64 -11.17 1.39
C ALA A 131 -8.64 -12.33 1.42
N TYR A 132 -8.18 -13.57 1.21
CA TYR A 132 -9.00 -14.78 1.34
C TYR A 132 -9.46 -15.02 2.77
N LEU A 133 -8.54 -14.89 3.74
CA LEU A 133 -8.84 -15.16 5.15
C LEU A 133 -9.70 -14.08 5.80
N SER A 134 -9.61 -12.84 5.33
CA SER A 134 -10.31 -11.70 5.90
C SER A 134 -10.52 -10.61 4.84
N GLU A 135 -9.77 -9.52 4.93
CA GLU A 135 -9.81 -8.37 4.01
C GLU A 135 -8.37 -7.91 3.74
N ALA A 136 -8.10 -7.40 2.54
CA ALA A 136 -6.84 -6.75 2.21
C ALA A 136 -7.06 -5.52 1.33
N ASN A 137 -6.41 -4.41 1.69
CA ASN A 137 -6.38 -3.25 0.83
C ASN A 137 -5.42 -3.48 -0.34
N ALA A 138 -5.81 -3.05 -1.53
CA ALA A 138 -5.02 -3.26 -2.75
C ALA A 138 -3.60 -2.68 -2.65
N ASN A 139 -3.40 -1.56 -1.93
CA ASN A 139 -2.08 -0.93 -1.73
C ASN A 139 -1.14 -1.71 -0.78
N TRP A 140 -1.59 -2.78 -0.14
CA TRP A 140 -0.71 -3.55 0.75
C TRP A 140 0.38 -4.32 0.00
N ALA A 141 0.12 -4.72 -1.25
CA ALA A 141 1.11 -5.39 -2.09
C ALA A 141 2.12 -4.44 -2.77
N MET A 142 2.09 -3.13 -2.49
CA MET A 142 3.00 -2.17 -3.14
C MET A 142 4.48 -2.50 -2.95
N ALA A 143 4.86 -3.23 -1.90
CA ALA A 143 6.23 -3.68 -1.68
C ALA A 143 6.75 -4.63 -2.79
N ALA A 144 5.87 -5.27 -3.57
CA ALA A 144 6.24 -6.11 -4.70
C ALA A 144 6.62 -5.31 -5.96
N TYR A 145 6.06 -4.12 -6.13
CA TYR A 145 6.16 -3.36 -7.38
C TYR A 145 7.57 -2.88 -7.75
N PRO A 146 8.46 -2.45 -6.82
CA PRO A 146 9.83 -2.11 -7.17
C PRO A 146 10.55 -3.24 -7.91
N ALA A 147 10.47 -4.46 -7.39
CA ALA A 147 11.09 -5.62 -8.04
C ALA A 147 10.43 -5.96 -9.38
N MET A 148 9.11 -5.91 -9.45
CA MET A 148 8.37 -6.17 -10.69
C MET A 148 8.65 -5.10 -11.76
N SER A 149 8.79 -3.84 -11.37
CA SER A 149 9.11 -2.75 -12.30
C SER A 149 10.52 -2.89 -12.88
N ILE A 150 11.51 -3.27 -12.06
CA ILE A 150 12.87 -3.55 -12.53
C ILE A 150 12.84 -4.72 -13.52
N TRP A 151 12.12 -5.78 -13.19
CA TRP A 151 12.02 -6.96 -14.04
C TRP A 151 11.34 -6.65 -15.38
N LEU A 152 10.20 -5.95 -15.34
CA LEU A 152 9.48 -5.52 -16.54
C LEU A 152 10.33 -4.59 -17.41
N GLY A 153 11.04 -3.63 -16.80
CA GLY A 153 11.94 -2.71 -17.51
C GLY A 153 13.06 -3.46 -18.21
N GLY A 154 13.70 -4.41 -17.53
CA GLY A 154 14.73 -5.27 -18.11
C GLY A 154 14.19 -6.12 -19.28
N TRP A 155 13.00 -6.68 -19.14
CA TRP A 155 12.36 -7.46 -20.21
C TRP A 155 11.97 -6.60 -21.42
N LEU A 156 11.42 -5.40 -21.20
CA LEU A 156 11.09 -4.47 -22.29
C LEU A 156 12.31 -3.95 -23.03
N GLY A 157 13.45 -3.77 -22.33
CA GLY A 157 14.71 -3.29 -22.90
C GLY A 157 15.58 -4.38 -23.52
N SER A 158 15.25 -5.68 -23.35
CA SER A 158 16.05 -6.77 -23.88
C SER A 158 15.81 -6.98 -25.38
N ASP A 159 16.89 -7.26 -26.12
CA ASP A 159 16.82 -7.57 -27.55
C ASP A 159 16.10 -8.90 -27.78
N GLY A 160 14.93 -8.82 -28.25
CA GLY A 160 13.89 -9.78 -28.61
C GLY A 160 14.17 -11.25 -28.95
N SER A 161 15.28 -11.86 -28.48
CA SER A 161 15.60 -13.28 -28.68
C SER A 161 14.60 -14.25 -28.01
N GLN A 162 13.76 -13.74 -27.13
CA GLN A 162 12.72 -14.52 -26.45
C GLN A 162 11.38 -14.44 -27.18
N LYS A 163 10.58 -15.52 -27.06
CA LYS A 163 9.27 -15.62 -27.69
C LYS A 163 8.43 -14.38 -27.36
N PRO A 164 7.78 -13.76 -28.35
CA PRO A 164 6.93 -12.60 -28.09
C PRO A 164 5.76 -13.02 -27.18
N LEU A 165 5.56 -12.28 -26.09
CA LEU A 165 4.43 -12.47 -25.19
C LEU A 165 3.11 -12.03 -25.82
N VAL A 166 3.20 -11.07 -26.76
CA VAL A 166 2.09 -10.46 -27.50
C VAL A 166 2.58 -10.13 -28.92
N LEU A 167 1.67 -9.96 -29.84
CA LEU A 167 1.92 -9.67 -31.28
C LEU A 167 2.68 -8.33 -31.51
N LEU A 168 2.73 -7.44 -30.51
CA LEU A 168 3.42 -6.16 -30.60
C LEU A 168 4.88 -6.26 -30.17
N PRO A 169 5.82 -5.53 -30.83
CA PRO A 169 7.19 -5.40 -30.37
C PRO A 169 7.26 -4.84 -28.94
N ARG A 170 8.17 -5.34 -28.12
CA ARG A 170 8.33 -4.98 -26.69
C ARG A 170 8.44 -3.48 -26.47
N LYS A 171 9.18 -2.78 -27.34
CA LYS A 171 9.31 -1.32 -27.27
C LYS A 171 7.94 -0.61 -27.33
N TRP A 172 7.08 -1.02 -28.24
CA TRP A 172 5.74 -0.45 -28.38
C TRP A 172 4.84 -0.83 -27.22
N LEU A 173 4.95 -2.04 -26.69
CA LEU A 173 4.24 -2.43 -25.47
C LEU A 173 4.58 -1.51 -24.30
N GLY A 174 5.86 -1.19 -24.11
CA GLY A 174 6.30 -0.24 -23.09
C GLY A 174 5.73 1.16 -23.30
N ILE A 175 5.82 1.69 -24.53
CA ILE A 175 5.28 3.02 -24.87
C ILE A 175 3.77 3.08 -24.62
N VAL A 176 3.03 2.09 -25.08
CA VAL A 176 1.56 2.03 -24.90
C VAL A 176 1.20 1.88 -23.44
N ALA A 177 1.92 1.05 -22.68
CA ALA A 177 1.67 0.85 -21.25
C ALA A 177 1.90 2.14 -20.44
N ILE A 178 3.01 2.84 -20.69
CA ILE A 178 3.33 4.12 -20.04
C ILE A 178 2.31 5.19 -20.46
N GLY A 179 2.01 5.30 -21.76
CA GLY A 179 1.04 6.27 -22.28
C GLY A 179 -0.36 6.06 -21.70
N LEU A 180 -0.81 4.80 -21.60
CA LEU A 180 -2.10 4.47 -20.98
C LEU A 180 -2.11 4.86 -19.49
N ASN A 181 -1.08 4.49 -18.74
CA ASN A 181 -1.00 4.85 -17.31
C ASN A 181 -0.96 6.37 -17.10
N PHE A 182 -0.21 7.08 -17.93
CA PHE A 182 -0.18 8.55 -17.90
C PHE A 182 -1.56 9.15 -18.16
N THR A 183 -2.26 8.67 -19.18
CA THR A 183 -3.62 9.13 -19.53
C THR A 183 -4.61 8.86 -18.41
N LEU A 184 -4.60 7.64 -17.85
CA LEU A 184 -5.47 7.27 -16.72
C LEU A 184 -5.18 8.13 -15.47
N THR A 185 -3.90 8.34 -15.16
CA THR A 185 -3.49 9.17 -14.03
C THR A 185 -3.88 10.63 -14.23
N ALA A 186 -3.63 11.18 -15.41
CA ALA A 186 -4.03 12.55 -15.76
C ALA A 186 -5.55 12.71 -15.71
N GLY A 187 -6.30 11.74 -16.25
CA GLY A 187 -7.76 11.73 -16.19
C GLY A 187 -8.29 11.69 -14.75
N LEU A 188 -7.68 10.87 -13.88
CA LEU A 188 -8.04 10.81 -12.46
C LEU A 188 -7.71 12.12 -11.74
N LEU A 189 -6.56 12.73 -12.00
CA LEU A 189 -6.19 14.04 -11.44
C LEU A 189 -7.17 15.14 -11.88
N LEU A 190 -7.52 15.19 -13.17
CA LEU A 190 -8.51 16.13 -13.66
C LEU A 190 -9.89 15.90 -13.03
N ALA A 191 -10.31 14.65 -12.87
CA ALA A 191 -11.56 14.32 -12.19
C ALA A 191 -11.53 14.73 -10.70
N THR A 192 -10.41 14.57 -10.01
CA THR A 192 -10.28 15.05 -8.62
C THR A 192 -10.34 16.57 -8.53
N MET A 193 -9.73 17.30 -9.48
CA MET A 193 -9.82 18.76 -9.56
C MET A 193 -11.25 19.23 -9.89
N ALA A 194 -11.93 18.53 -10.78
CA ALA A 194 -13.34 18.77 -11.09
C ALA A 194 -14.30 18.36 -9.94
N GLY A 195 -13.79 17.59 -8.99
CA GLY A 195 -14.55 17.10 -7.84
C GLY A 195 -15.56 15.99 -8.16
N SER A 196 -15.57 15.44 -9.39
CA SER A 196 -16.52 14.40 -9.80
C SER A 196 -15.98 13.58 -10.97
N LEU A 197 -16.39 12.31 -11.06
CA LEU A 197 -16.19 11.45 -12.22
C LEU A 197 -17.34 11.57 -13.26
N GLY A 198 -18.06 12.69 -13.28
CA GLY A 198 -19.14 12.93 -14.24
C GLY A 198 -20.52 12.48 -13.76
N PRO A 199 -21.31 11.75 -14.56
CA PRO A 199 -22.73 11.50 -14.32
C PRO A 199 -23.03 10.48 -13.20
N LEU A 200 -22.04 10.12 -12.38
CA LEU A 200 -22.23 9.21 -11.25
C LEU A 200 -23.07 9.86 -10.15
N THR A 201 -23.94 9.08 -9.53
CA THR A 201 -24.72 9.55 -8.40
C THR A 201 -23.83 9.91 -7.21
N PRO A 202 -24.23 10.84 -6.34
CA PRO A 202 -23.43 11.20 -5.15
C PRO A 202 -23.06 10.01 -4.27
N THR A 203 -23.86 8.95 -4.30
CA THR A 203 -23.62 7.72 -3.51
C THR A 203 -22.63 6.76 -4.18
N SER A 204 -22.57 6.73 -5.51
CA SER A 204 -21.71 5.82 -6.28
C SER A 204 -20.39 6.44 -6.71
N ASP A 205 -20.22 7.77 -6.61
CA ASP A 205 -18.99 8.45 -6.96
C ASP A 205 -17.87 8.12 -5.95
N PRO A 206 -16.77 7.45 -6.36
CA PRO A 206 -15.65 7.14 -5.47
C PRO A 206 -14.94 8.39 -4.93
N LEU A 207 -15.02 9.53 -5.62
CA LEU A 207 -14.42 10.79 -5.22
C LEU A 207 -15.24 11.53 -4.14
N ARG A 208 -16.44 11.05 -3.79
CA ARG A 208 -17.31 11.67 -2.78
C ARG A 208 -16.61 11.89 -1.42
N ARG A 209 -15.66 11.01 -1.07
CA ARG A 209 -14.89 11.09 0.18
C ARG A 209 -13.85 12.21 0.19
N LEU A 210 -13.53 12.78 -0.96
CA LEU A 210 -12.56 13.86 -1.11
C LEU A 210 -13.21 15.25 -1.08
N ARG A 211 -14.56 15.32 -1.08
CA ARG A 211 -15.33 16.54 -1.22
C ARG A 211 -16.05 16.95 0.05
N GLY A 212 -16.42 18.25 0.11
CA GLY A 212 -17.30 18.79 1.13
C GLY A 212 -16.61 19.10 2.46
N TRP A 213 -15.32 18.81 2.64
CA TRP A 213 -14.63 19.02 3.91
C TRP A 213 -14.45 20.50 4.25
N GLN A 214 -14.19 21.34 3.24
CA GLN A 214 -14.10 22.78 3.43
C GLN A 214 -15.47 23.36 3.80
N ALA A 215 -16.55 22.97 3.10
CA ALA A 215 -17.89 23.40 3.42
C ALA A 215 -18.30 22.96 4.83
N LEU A 216 -18.01 21.70 5.20
CA LEU A 216 -18.26 21.21 6.56
C LEU A 216 -17.52 22.04 7.62
N ALA A 217 -16.25 22.40 7.37
CA ALA A 217 -15.49 23.23 8.30
C ALA A 217 -16.11 24.63 8.42
N GLN A 218 -16.52 25.24 7.30
CA GLN A 218 -17.21 26.54 7.29
C GLN A 218 -18.56 26.51 8.01
N ASP A 219 -19.30 25.39 7.91
CA ASP A 219 -20.55 25.21 8.64
C ASP A 219 -20.33 25.04 10.16
N ILE A 220 -19.22 24.41 10.56
CA ILE A 220 -18.88 24.18 11.97
C ILE A 220 -18.36 25.45 12.65
N GLU A 221 -17.58 26.29 11.95
CA GLU A 221 -16.91 27.46 12.52
C GLU A 221 -17.85 28.42 13.27
N PRO A 222 -19.03 28.81 12.75
CA PRO A 222 -19.97 29.66 13.48
C PRO A 222 -20.45 29.03 14.78
N HIS A 223 -20.60 27.71 14.82
CA HIS A 223 -21.03 27.01 16.04
C HIS A 223 -19.94 27.01 17.11
N LEU A 224 -18.65 26.84 16.71
CA LEU A 224 -17.54 26.95 17.63
C LEU A 224 -17.47 28.34 18.26
N VAL A 225 -17.65 29.39 17.46
CA VAL A 225 -17.65 30.78 17.92
C VAL A 225 -18.84 31.05 18.84
N ALA A 226 -20.05 30.67 18.45
CA ALA A 226 -21.29 30.90 19.22
C ALA A 226 -21.24 30.24 20.60
N HIS A 227 -20.63 29.06 20.70
CA HIS A 227 -20.52 28.31 21.96
C HIS A 227 -19.21 28.54 22.69
N GLN A 228 -18.32 29.41 22.19
CA GLN A 228 -16.96 29.65 22.70
C GLN A 228 -16.19 28.31 22.88
N ALA A 229 -16.44 27.33 21.97
CA ALA A 229 -15.88 26.01 22.05
C ALA A 229 -14.48 25.97 21.42
N ASN A 230 -13.52 25.45 22.18
CA ASN A 230 -12.16 25.20 21.72
C ASN A 230 -11.85 23.73 21.51
N ARG A 231 -12.87 22.87 21.59
CA ARG A 231 -12.77 21.41 21.37
C ARG A 231 -13.85 20.93 20.42
N LEU A 232 -13.44 20.05 19.49
CA LEU A 232 -14.34 19.41 18.55
C LEU A 232 -14.14 17.89 18.62
N ILE A 233 -15.21 17.16 18.91
CA ILE A 233 -15.20 15.70 18.95
C ILE A 233 -15.76 15.18 17.63
N ALA A 234 -14.92 14.52 16.84
CA ALA A 234 -15.30 13.86 15.61
C ALA A 234 -15.66 12.39 15.87
N ASN A 235 -16.61 11.86 15.11
CA ASN A 235 -17.07 10.48 15.27
C ASN A 235 -16.09 9.43 14.68
N ARG A 236 -15.08 9.86 13.91
CA ARG A 236 -14.10 8.99 13.25
C ARG A 236 -12.76 9.68 13.08
N ARG A 237 -11.68 8.91 13.17
CA ARG A 237 -10.31 9.37 12.94
C ARG A 237 -10.13 10.12 11.60
N ALA A 238 -10.73 9.61 10.51
CA ALA A 238 -10.62 10.26 9.20
C ALA A 238 -11.24 11.67 9.20
N THR A 239 -12.41 11.82 9.85
CA THR A 239 -13.07 13.12 10.02
C THR A 239 -12.22 14.06 10.88
N ALA A 240 -11.68 13.57 12.00
CA ALA A 240 -10.78 14.35 12.85
C ALA A 240 -9.56 14.85 12.08
N ALA A 241 -8.88 13.96 11.34
CA ALA A 241 -7.69 14.32 10.55
C ALA A 241 -7.96 15.40 9.50
N LEU A 242 -9.10 15.31 8.79
CA LEU A 242 -9.47 16.29 7.77
C LEU A 242 -9.90 17.62 8.37
N LEU A 243 -10.63 17.61 9.47
CA LEU A 243 -10.99 18.84 10.19
C LEU A 243 -9.76 19.48 10.83
N SER A 244 -8.79 18.72 11.33
CA SER A 244 -7.52 19.25 11.84
C SER A 244 -6.73 20.03 10.78
N TRP A 245 -6.82 19.63 9.52
CA TRP A 245 -6.24 20.37 8.42
C TRP A 245 -6.93 21.72 8.20
N HIS A 246 -8.28 21.74 8.22
CA HIS A 246 -9.07 22.95 7.98
C HIS A 246 -8.99 23.95 9.13
N PHE A 247 -8.89 23.46 10.36
CA PHE A 247 -8.77 24.30 11.58
C PHE A 247 -7.30 24.51 11.99
N HIS A 248 -6.33 24.18 11.11
CA HIS A 248 -4.92 24.39 11.38
C HIS A 248 -4.63 25.88 11.64
N GLY A 249 -3.94 26.17 12.74
CA GLY A 249 -3.63 27.55 13.15
C GLY A 249 -4.74 28.26 13.96
N GLN A 250 -5.89 27.63 14.12
CA GLN A 250 -6.95 28.09 15.05
C GLN A 250 -6.77 27.41 16.41
N ASN A 251 -7.27 28.05 17.47
CA ASN A 251 -7.22 27.50 18.83
C ASN A 251 -8.34 26.48 19.05
N VAL A 252 -8.37 25.42 18.21
CA VAL A 252 -9.35 24.34 18.26
C VAL A 252 -8.65 23.00 18.34
N THR A 253 -8.86 22.28 19.42
CA THR A 253 -8.38 20.90 19.59
C THR A 253 -9.38 19.92 19.00
N ILE A 254 -8.94 19.09 18.06
CA ILE A 254 -9.79 18.07 17.42
C ILE A 254 -9.42 16.70 17.94
N MET A 255 -10.39 15.97 18.41
CA MET A 255 -10.27 14.65 19.03
C MET A 255 -11.36 13.70 18.52
N THR A 256 -11.21 12.42 18.76
CA THR A 256 -12.25 11.42 18.56
C THR A 256 -12.69 10.85 19.91
N HIS A 257 -13.91 10.35 19.96
CA HIS A 257 -14.41 9.71 21.16
C HIS A 257 -13.72 8.34 21.34
N ASP A 258 -13.03 8.18 22.44
CA ASP A 258 -12.52 6.87 22.89
C ASP A 258 -13.70 6.07 23.46
N ARG A 259 -14.02 4.93 22.84
CA ARG A 259 -15.16 4.08 23.22
C ARG A 259 -14.82 3.10 24.34
N ASP A 260 -13.55 2.69 24.40
CA ASP A 260 -13.13 1.54 25.17
C ASP A 260 -12.18 1.92 26.32
N GLY A 261 -11.82 3.20 26.44
CA GLY A 261 -10.82 3.69 27.40
C GLY A 261 -9.39 3.28 27.07
N VAL A 262 -9.18 2.71 25.87
CA VAL A 262 -7.86 2.34 25.37
C VAL A 262 -7.67 2.99 24.00
N PRO A 263 -6.92 4.10 23.92
CA PRO A 263 -6.77 4.84 22.66
C PRO A 263 -6.21 3.97 21.55
N SER A 264 -6.93 3.89 20.43
CA SER A 264 -6.51 3.17 19.22
C SER A 264 -5.75 4.06 18.23
N ASN A 265 -5.79 5.37 18.44
CA ASN A 265 -5.13 6.35 17.57
C ASN A 265 -4.85 7.66 18.31
N HIS A 266 -4.02 8.53 17.70
CA HIS A 266 -3.60 9.81 18.27
C HIS A 266 -4.77 10.73 18.67
N PHE A 267 -5.88 10.72 17.95
CA PHE A 267 -7.05 11.58 18.23
C PHE A 267 -7.89 11.07 19.38
N GLU A 268 -7.72 9.83 19.82
CA GLU A 268 -8.33 9.27 21.03
C GLU A 268 -7.45 9.49 22.25
N ALA A 269 -6.13 9.61 22.06
CA ALA A 269 -5.14 9.77 23.13
C ALA A 269 -5.06 11.20 23.67
N ASN A 270 -5.65 12.19 23.02
CA ASN A 270 -5.70 13.60 23.40
C ASN A 270 -7.08 13.95 23.93
#